data_a02ffdc76e58f01fe8b9cbcc71bdd0ee
#
_entry.id   a02ffdc76e58f01fe8b9cbcc71bdd0ee
#
_cell.length_a   1.000
_cell.length_b   1.000
_cell.length_c   1.000
_cell.angle_alpha   90.00
_cell.angle_beta   90.00
_cell.angle_gamma   90.00
#
_symmetry.space_group_name_H-M   'P 1'
#
loop_
_entity.id
_entity.type
_entity.pdbx_description
1 polymer ?
#
loop_
_entity_poly.entity_id
_entity_poly.type
_entity_poly.pdbx_seq_one_letter_code
_entity_poly.pdbx_strand_id
1 'polypeptide(L)'
;MRSFGTAAVSARNAFAWVWSRESLLRLALSFVLSVALWLYITEKQDPGLAQDFPQPLPIETVNVGGKLAVKTNVTSVRVRYRADSPGVIVTSVNFHPIVSLLGMTAGPPRLVAVQVIPDPGLHVVQVSPASVVVTIDRIESRVVQVTPLLLNGPPNGFALGKIVLNPSTIRIQGPHTILSQITGASVPLNLSNVTATIDNSYKPVLRDGQGGSLKIAGQVQMDPTQVQVHVPISALSSLKSLPVLVPLSGQAKAGYRIVSLITNPQSITAQGSPTALSKTNSAITTPVHVTGRKATFTARVQIRLPKGLSSGTTSAFVTIGIQPIKTK
;
A
#
# COMPACT_ATOMS: atom_id res chain seq x y z
N MET A 1 -33.90 103.53 40.10
CA MET A 1 -33.01 103.65 41.27
C MET A 1 -32.12 102.36 41.34
N ARG A 2 -30.84 102.63 41.55
CA ARG A 2 -29.73 101.68 41.69
C ARG A 2 -29.16 101.06 40.43
N SER A 3 -28.06 101.69 40.04
CA SER A 3 -27.04 101.38 39.15
C SER A 3 -26.37 100.05 39.48
N PHE A 4 -26.05 99.27 38.48
CA PHE A 4 -24.99 98.25 38.56
C PHE A 4 -23.86 98.64 37.60
N GLY A 5 -22.76 98.97 38.28
CA GLY A 5 -21.53 99.36 37.63
C GLY A 5 -20.78 98.21 36.97
N THR A 6 -20.12 98.58 35.95
CA THR A 6 -19.14 97.89 35.17
C THR A 6 -18.02 97.27 36.01
N ALA A 7 -17.74 95.94 35.82
CA ALA A 7 -16.47 95.29 36.13
C ALA A 7 -15.99 94.50 34.92
N ALA A 8 -15.47 95.17 33.95
CA ALA A 8 -14.83 94.60 32.79
C ALA A 8 -13.42 95.21 32.64
N VAL A 9 -12.52 94.90 33.59
CA VAL A 9 -11.09 95.14 33.39
C VAL A 9 -10.29 94.18 34.32
N SER A 10 -9.80 93.08 33.88
CA SER A 10 -8.53 92.44 34.38
C SER A 10 -8.09 91.16 33.68
N ALA A 11 -8.68 90.75 32.56
CA ALA A 11 -8.24 89.53 31.90
C ALA A 11 -7.02 89.70 30.95
N ARG A 12 -6.53 90.92 30.70
CA ARG A 12 -5.43 91.21 29.75
C ARG A 12 -4.04 91.14 30.38
N ASN A 13 -3.89 91.18 31.68
CA ASN A 13 -2.61 91.26 32.38
C ASN A 13 -2.10 89.87 32.89
N ALA A 14 -2.94 88.81 32.90
CA ALA A 14 -2.50 87.49 33.29
C ALA A 14 -1.72 86.76 32.21
N PHE A 15 -1.83 87.21 30.95
CA PHE A 15 -1.13 86.58 29.81
C PHE A 15 0.26 87.15 29.49
N ALA A 16 0.56 88.34 30.04
CA ALA A 16 1.83 89.01 29.83
C ALA A 16 3.01 88.44 30.64
N TRP A 17 2.72 87.70 31.74
CA TRP A 17 3.76 87.05 32.57
C TRP A 17 4.31 85.75 31.97
N VAL A 18 3.61 85.13 31.05
CA VAL A 18 4.04 83.92 30.36
C VAL A 18 5.12 84.20 29.30
N TRP A 19 5.27 85.51 28.91
CA TRP A 19 6.20 85.88 27.84
C TRP A 19 7.50 86.52 28.36
N SER A 20 7.81 86.39 29.66
CA SER A 20 9.13 86.79 30.19
C SER A 20 10.19 85.78 29.67
N ARG A 21 11.38 86.25 29.33
CA ARG A 21 12.47 85.37 28.81
C ARG A 21 12.76 84.16 29.72
N GLU A 22 12.58 84.34 31.04
CA GLU A 22 12.78 83.28 32.02
C GLU A 22 11.69 82.21 31.99
N SER A 23 10.41 82.60 31.81
CA SER A 23 9.31 81.65 31.70
C SER A 23 9.31 80.88 30.36
N LEU A 24 9.68 81.55 29.29
CA LEU A 24 9.91 80.86 27.99
C LEU A 24 11.06 79.88 28.07
N LEU A 25 12.18 80.22 28.76
CA LEU A 25 13.26 79.27 28.99
C LEU A 25 12.83 78.05 29.84
N ARG A 26 12.04 78.23 30.85
CA ARG A 26 11.48 77.14 31.69
C ARG A 26 10.52 76.27 30.90
N LEU A 27 9.65 76.84 30.08
CA LEU A 27 8.76 76.10 29.19
C LEU A 27 9.53 75.35 28.15
N ALA A 28 10.54 75.93 27.52
CA ALA A 28 11.42 75.26 26.56
C ALA A 28 12.17 74.07 27.21
N LEU A 29 12.71 74.30 28.41
CA LEU A 29 13.40 73.25 29.17
C LEU A 29 12.46 72.11 29.55
N SER A 30 11.24 72.45 30.04
CA SER A 30 10.21 71.48 30.37
C SER A 30 9.75 70.69 29.17
N PHE A 31 9.61 71.35 28.01
CA PHE A 31 9.28 70.68 26.75
C PHE A 31 10.36 69.74 26.30
N VAL A 32 11.64 70.19 26.32
CA VAL A 32 12.79 69.33 25.96
C VAL A 32 12.92 68.14 26.90
N LEU A 33 12.73 68.33 28.22
CA LEU A 33 12.75 67.25 29.20
C LEU A 33 11.56 66.27 28.99
N SER A 34 10.37 66.80 28.66
CA SER A 34 9.21 65.98 28.37
C SER A 34 9.39 65.16 27.11
N VAL A 35 9.94 65.74 26.03
CA VAL A 35 10.25 65.06 24.79
C VAL A 35 11.37 64.04 25.01
N ALA A 36 12.42 64.40 25.75
CA ALA A 36 13.50 63.47 26.06
C ALA A 36 13.01 62.30 26.92
N LEU A 37 12.16 62.55 27.90
CA LEU A 37 11.56 61.50 28.70
C LEU A 37 10.60 60.63 27.87
N TRP A 38 9.83 61.25 27.00
CA TRP A 38 8.92 60.54 26.09
C TRP A 38 9.71 59.62 25.12
N LEU A 39 10.78 60.16 24.50
CA LEU A 39 11.68 59.37 23.64
C LEU A 39 12.32 58.23 24.43
N TYR A 40 12.82 58.48 25.64
CA TYR A 40 13.46 57.46 26.48
C TYR A 40 12.46 56.36 26.89
N ILE A 41 11.22 56.72 27.22
CA ILE A 41 10.17 55.73 27.57
C ILE A 41 9.73 54.97 26.33
N THR A 42 9.56 55.67 25.18
CA THR A 42 9.12 55.05 23.93
C THR A 42 10.21 54.08 23.41
N GLU A 43 11.48 54.46 23.51
CA GLU A 43 12.59 53.59 23.10
C GLU A 43 12.74 52.35 24.00
N LYS A 44 12.47 52.49 25.32
CA LYS A 44 12.44 51.35 26.24
C LYS A 44 11.13 50.53 26.17
N GLN A 45 10.04 51.12 25.74
CA GLN A 45 8.74 50.46 25.63
C GLN A 45 8.37 50.05 24.20
N ASP A 46 9.27 50.26 23.22
CA ASP A 46 8.99 49.74 21.89
C ASP A 46 9.07 48.21 21.96
N PRO A 47 7.95 47.53 22.17
CA PRO A 47 7.92 46.07 22.06
C PRO A 47 8.08 45.82 20.58
N GLY A 48 9.29 45.48 20.13
CA GLY A 48 9.54 45.12 18.76
C GLY A 48 8.32 44.38 18.19
N LEU A 49 7.82 44.81 17.04
CA LEU A 49 6.56 44.35 16.46
C LEU A 49 6.55 42.83 16.44
N ALA A 50 5.64 42.23 17.21
CA ALA A 50 5.47 40.79 17.19
C ALA A 50 5.00 40.36 15.80
N GLN A 51 5.73 39.50 15.15
CA GLN A 51 5.48 38.97 13.78
C GLN A 51 5.06 37.52 13.84
N ASP A 52 4.16 37.14 12.97
CA ASP A 52 3.83 35.73 12.78
C ASP A 52 4.83 35.06 11.86
N PHE A 53 5.38 33.92 12.28
CA PHE A 53 6.23 33.13 11.40
C PHE A 53 5.38 32.57 10.26
N PRO A 54 5.76 32.78 8.97
CA PRO A 54 4.89 32.54 7.81
C PRO A 54 4.52 31.06 7.61
N GLN A 55 5.35 30.13 8.12
CA GLN A 55 5.15 28.70 7.92
C GLN A 55 4.87 28.00 9.25
N PRO A 56 4.00 26.96 9.26
CA PRO A 56 3.84 26.14 10.45
C PRO A 56 5.10 25.32 10.71
N LEU A 57 5.54 25.28 11.96
CA LEU A 57 6.74 24.59 12.41
C LEU A 57 6.40 23.17 12.88
N PRO A 58 7.15 22.13 12.47
CA PRO A 58 6.91 20.77 12.94
C PRO A 58 7.21 20.66 14.44
N ILE A 59 6.38 19.86 15.13
CA ILE A 59 6.56 19.59 16.57
C ILE A 59 7.42 18.33 16.70
N GLU A 60 8.46 18.41 17.53
CA GLU A 60 9.26 17.26 17.93
C GLU A 60 8.81 16.75 19.31
N THR A 61 8.67 15.42 19.43
CA THR A 61 8.39 14.79 20.72
C THR A 61 9.70 14.34 21.36
N VAL A 62 9.98 14.84 22.55
CA VAL A 62 11.21 14.56 23.28
C VAL A 62 10.94 13.76 24.57
N ASN A 63 11.95 13.08 25.08
CA ASN A 63 11.90 12.26 26.29
C ASN A 63 10.86 11.12 26.21
N VAL A 64 10.72 10.51 25.02
CA VAL A 64 9.89 9.33 24.83
C VAL A 64 10.61 8.11 25.39
N GLY A 65 9.96 7.36 26.29
CA GLY A 65 10.50 6.10 26.81
C GLY A 65 10.66 5.06 25.68
N GLY A 66 11.76 4.29 25.70
CA GLY A 66 12.15 3.37 24.61
C GLY A 66 11.17 2.24 24.25
N LYS A 67 10.07 2.08 25.01
CA LYS A 67 9.00 1.10 24.75
C LYS A 67 7.63 1.75 24.60
N LEU A 68 7.61 3.03 24.23
CA LEU A 68 6.40 3.81 24.06
C LEU A 68 6.26 4.30 22.63
N ALA A 69 5.06 4.20 22.09
CA ALA A 69 4.65 4.80 20.84
C ALA A 69 3.83 6.06 21.14
N VAL A 70 4.09 7.12 20.40
CA VAL A 70 3.44 8.41 20.60
C VAL A 70 2.64 8.77 19.37
N LYS A 71 1.39 9.19 19.59
CA LYS A 71 0.52 9.73 18.56
C LYS A 71 0.03 11.09 19.00
N THR A 72 0.27 12.11 18.18
CA THR A 72 -0.24 13.47 18.37
C THR A 72 -1.37 13.76 17.39
N ASN A 73 -2.33 14.57 17.80
CA ASN A 73 -3.41 15.04 16.93
C ASN A 73 -2.99 16.19 16.00
N VAL A 74 -1.91 16.89 16.36
CA VAL A 74 -1.35 18.02 15.61
C VAL A 74 0.15 17.79 15.43
N THR A 75 0.64 17.96 14.24
CA THR A 75 2.05 17.74 13.87
C THR A 75 2.85 19.04 13.70
N SER A 76 2.17 20.20 13.72
CA SER A 76 2.81 21.49 13.53
C SER A 76 2.11 22.59 14.32
N VAL A 77 2.87 23.65 14.67
CA VAL A 77 2.38 24.84 15.36
C VAL A 77 2.75 26.10 14.60
N ARG A 78 1.96 27.14 14.77
CA ARG A 78 2.27 28.51 14.37
C ARG A 78 2.87 29.25 15.54
N VAL A 79 3.91 30.03 15.28
CA VAL A 79 4.66 30.77 16.29
C VAL A 79 4.59 32.26 15.97
N ARG A 80 4.21 33.04 16.94
CA ARG A 80 4.32 34.50 16.93
C ARG A 80 5.51 34.88 17.78
N TYR A 81 6.43 35.63 17.22
CA TYR A 81 7.72 35.94 17.84
C TYR A 81 8.04 37.41 17.76
N ARG A 82 9.01 37.84 18.55
CA ARG A 82 9.64 39.15 18.51
C ARG A 82 11.15 38.95 18.44
N ALA A 83 11.82 39.73 17.60
CA ALA A 83 13.27 39.78 17.55
C ALA A 83 13.77 40.99 18.33
N ASP A 84 14.92 40.85 19.01
CA ASP A 84 15.55 41.92 19.77
C ASP A 84 16.14 43.04 18.89
N SER A 85 16.50 42.68 17.63
CA SER A 85 17.05 43.63 16.66
C SER A 85 16.25 43.63 15.36
N PRO A 86 15.97 44.77 14.77
CA PRO A 86 15.34 44.86 13.46
C PRO A 86 16.26 44.31 12.37
N GLY A 87 15.69 43.59 11.40
CA GLY A 87 16.42 43.06 10.24
C GLY A 87 17.05 41.68 10.43
N VAL A 88 16.82 40.99 11.55
CA VAL A 88 17.29 39.61 11.71
C VAL A 88 16.51 38.70 10.74
N ILE A 89 17.25 37.95 9.92
CA ILE A 89 16.62 36.94 9.06
C ILE A 89 16.26 35.74 9.93
N VAL A 90 14.96 35.53 10.13
CA VAL A 90 14.44 34.43 10.93
C VAL A 90 13.97 33.30 10.03
N THR A 91 14.48 32.12 10.26
CA THR A 91 14.18 30.89 9.53
C THR A 91 13.53 29.85 10.45
N SER A 92 13.00 28.77 9.89
CA SER A 92 12.40 27.67 10.67
C SER A 92 13.39 26.99 11.62
N VAL A 93 14.68 27.06 11.35
CA VAL A 93 15.73 26.43 12.18
C VAL A 93 15.92 27.18 13.51
N ASN A 94 15.52 28.45 13.59
CA ASN A 94 15.67 29.25 14.81
C ASN A 94 14.61 28.96 15.89
N PHE A 95 13.66 28.08 15.60
CA PHE A 95 12.61 27.69 16.55
C PHE A 95 12.59 26.16 16.68
N HIS A 96 12.56 25.69 17.92
CA HIS A 96 12.49 24.28 18.24
C HIS A 96 11.19 23.99 19.02
N PRO A 97 10.06 23.73 18.30
CA PRO A 97 8.83 23.35 18.97
C PRO A 97 8.94 21.92 19.50
N ILE A 98 8.85 21.77 20.82
CA ILE A 98 8.97 20.48 21.48
C ILE A 98 7.74 20.18 22.35
N VAL A 99 7.43 18.89 22.44
CA VAL A 99 6.49 18.34 23.42
C VAL A 99 7.25 17.34 24.27
N SER A 100 7.45 17.70 25.56
CA SER A 100 8.17 16.83 26.50
C SER A 100 7.20 15.81 27.10
N LEU A 101 7.58 14.53 26.98
CA LEU A 101 6.84 13.38 27.51
C LEU A 101 7.51 12.78 28.74
N LEU A 102 8.36 13.56 29.41
CA LEU A 102 9.11 13.12 30.59
C LEU A 102 8.17 12.60 31.68
N GLY A 103 8.41 11.36 32.14
CA GLY A 103 7.59 10.73 33.19
C GLY A 103 6.20 10.30 32.77
N MET A 104 5.82 10.45 31.48
CA MET A 104 4.54 9.99 30.99
C MET A 104 4.53 8.49 30.71
N THR A 105 3.42 7.87 31.08
CA THR A 105 3.16 6.43 30.84
C THR A 105 2.04 6.25 29.83
N ALA A 106 1.95 5.06 29.24
CA ALA A 106 0.85 4.68 28.36
C ALA A 106 -0.50 4.88 29.07
N GLY A 107 -1.46 5.42 28.34
CA GLY A 107 -2.79 5.73 28.89
C GLY A 107 -3.67 6.54 27.95
N PRO A 108 -4.81 7.03 28.46
CA PRO A 108 -5.75 7.79 27.67
C PRO A 108 -5.13 9.08 27.11
N PRO A 109 -5.74 9.68 26.08
CA PRO A 109 -5.28 10.95 25.52
C PRO A 109 -5.16 12.04 26.58
N ARG A 110 -4.05 12.77 26.58
CA ARG A 110 -3.77 13.88 27.52
C ARG A 110 -3.37 15.12 26.77
N LEU A 111 -3.74 16.28 27.29
CA LEU A 111 -3.27 17.57 26.81
C LEU A 111 -1.86 17.82 27.34
N VAL A 112 -0.92 18.09 26.44
CA VAL A 112 0.47 18.43 26.76
C VAL A 112 0.79 19.77 26.13
N ALA A 113 1.40 20.67 26.91
CA ALA A 113 1.80 21.99 26.42
C ALA A 113 2.92 21.86 25.38
N VAL A 114 2.83 22.67 24.34
CA VAL A 114 3.91 22.83 23.37
C VAL A 114 4.86 23.90 23.86
N GLN A 115 6.11 23.58 24.00
CA GLN A 115 7.17 24.53 24.30
C GLN A 115 7.94 24.81 23.02
N VAL A 116 8.18 26.09 22.74
CA VAL A 116 9.02 26.49 21.61
C VAL A 116 10.27 27.14 22.19
N ILE A 117 11.40 26.53 21.94
CA ILE A 117 12.70 27.07 22.37
C ILE A 117 13.25 27.89 21.19
N PRO A 118 13.32 29.24 21.32
CA PRO A 118 13.89 30.07 20.29
C PRO A 118 15.41 30.15 20.44
N ASP A 119 16.10 30.49 19.36
CA ASP A 119 17.50 30.88 19.42
C ASP A 119 17.70 32.22 20.16
N PRO A 120 18.92 32.51 20.65
CA PRO A 120 19.24 33.78 21.30
C PRO A 120 18.86 35.01 20.45
N GLY A 121 18.26 36.01 21.05
CA GLY A 121 17.79 37.23 20.37
C GLY A 121 16.36 37.12 19.79
N LEU A 122 15.71 35.98 19.97
CA LEU A 122 14.29 35.77 19.60
C LEU A 122 13.47 35.46 20.83
N HIS A 123 12.26 36.00 20.89
CA HIS A 123 11.30 35.78 21.97
C HIS A 123 9.98 35.25 21.38
N VAL A 124 9.51 34.12 21.88
CA VAL A 124 8.22 33.57 21.50
C VAL A 124 7.12 34.30 22.30
N VAL A 125 6.22 34.95 21.60
CA VAL A 125 5.07 35.68 22.18
C VAL A 125 3.85 34.76 22.29
N GLN A 126 3.60 33.95 21.27
CA GLN A 126 2.44 33.09 21.23
C GLN A 126 2.72 31.84 20.39
N VAL A 127 2.16 30.72 20.85
CA VAL A 127 2.19 29.43 20.14
C VAL A 127 0.76 28.98 19.90
N SER A 128 0.43 28.61 18.70
CA SER A 128 -0.92 28.14 18.35
C SER A 128 -0.88 26.84 17.55
N PRO A 129 -1.46 25.73 18.05
CA PRO A 129 -2.07 25.59 19.38
C PRO A 129 -1.03 25.57 20.52
N ALA A 130 -1.42 26.08 21.69
CA ALA A 130 -0.56 26.10 22.89
C ALA A 130 -0.39 24.72 23.53
N SER A 131 -1.30 23.79 23.23
CA SER A 131 -1.24 22.39 23.71
C SER A 131 -1.75 21.45 22.65
N VAL A 132 -1.26 20.23 22.68
CA VAL A 132 -1.63 19.14 21.76
C VAL A 132 -2.12 17.94 22.56
N VAL A 133 -3.07 17.21 21.98
CA VAL A 133 -3.49 15.93 22.54
C VAL A 133 -2.49 14.86 22.17
N VAL A 134 -1.87 14.26 23.16
CA VAL A 134 -0.91 13.19 23.00
C VAL A 134 -1.53 11.90 23.53
N THR A 135 -1.49 10.85 22.72
CA THR A 135 -1.82 9.49 23.13
C THR A 135 -0.53 8.68 23.18
N ILE A 136 -0.26 8.08 24.32
CA ILE A 136 0.91 7.23 24.53
C ILE A 136 0.45 5.79 24.66
N ASP A 137 1.01 4.93 23.82
CA ASP A 137 0.72 3.50 23.78
C ASP A 137 1.98 2.69 24.07
N ARG A 138 1.83 1.47 24.59
CA ARG A 138 2.96 0.56 24.80
C ARG A 138 3.32 -0.10 23.49
N ILE A 139 4.61 -0.17 23.21
CA ILE A 139 5.13 -1.01 22.13
C ILE A 139 5.19 -2.43 22.63
N GLU A 140 4.48 -3.32 21.98
CA GLU A 140 4.45 -4.75 22.25
C GLU A 140 4.93 -5.55 21.04
N SER A 141 5.26 -6.82 21.28
CA SER A 141 5.63 -7.76 20.23
C SER A 141 4.73 -8.99 20.33
N ARG A 142 4.20 -9.42 19.19
CA ARG A 142 3.32 -10.58 19.09
C ARG A 142 3.69 -11.43 17.88
N VAL A 143 3.58 -12.76 18.02
CA VAL A 143 3.72 -13.70 16.91
C VAL A 143 2.34 -13.95 16.32
N VAL A 144 2.21 -13.85 15.00
CA VAL A 144 0.98 -14.12 14.26
C VAL A 144 1.21 -15.16 13.18
N GLN A 145 0.18 -15.95 12.91
CA GLN A 145 0.21 -16.97 11.87
C GLN A 145 0.01 -16.32 10.49
N VAL A 146 0.76 -16.81 9.51
CA VAL A 146 0.62 -16.43 8.09
C VAL A 146 -0.12 -17.54 7.36
N THR A 147 -1.18 -17.17 6.64
CA THR A 147 -1.98 -18.10 5.84
C THR A 147 -1.98 -17.70 4.37
N PRO A 148 -2.02 -18.65 3.44
CA PRO A 148 -2.20 -18.31 2.03
C PRO A 148 -3.63 -17.85 1.79
N LEU A 149 -3.82 -16.76 1.04
CA LEU A 149 -5.11 -16.28 0.57
C LEU A 149 -5.18 -16.44 -0.94
N LEU A 150 -5.87 -17.47 -1.39
CA LEU A 150 -6.04 -17.74 -2.80
C LEU A 150 -7.12 -16.81 -3.38
N LEU A 151 -6.71 -15.90 -4.28
CA LEU A 151 -7.63 -15.00 -4.98
C LEU A 151 -8.25 -15.70 -6.20
N ASN A 152 -7.41 -16.42 -6.97
CA ASN A 152 -7.85 -17.22 -8.11
C ASN A 152 -7.03 -18.52 -8.16
N GLY A 153 -7.67 -19.61 -8.58
CA GLY A 153 -7.03 -20.89 -8.79
C GLY A 153 -6.22 -20.97 -10.07
N PRO A 154 -5.46 -22.07 -10.28
CA PRO A 154 -4.75 -22.31 -11.52
C PRO A 154 -5.71 -22.52 -12.70
N PRO A 155 -5.24 -22.32 -13.95
CA PRO A 155 -6.08 -22.52 -15.13
C PRO A 155 -6.53 -23.98 -15.29
N ASN A 156 -7.59 -24.19 -16.09
CA ASN A 156 -8.11 -25.52 -16.38
C ASN A 156 -7.02 -26.45 -16.93
N GLY A 157 -6.98 -27.66 -16.41
CA GLY A 157 -5.97 -28.66 -16.76
C GLY A 157 -4.76 -28.71 -15.82
N PHE A 158 -4.79 -27.91 -14.74
CA PHE A 158 -3.76 -27.91 -13.70
C PHE A 158 -4.39 -28.13 -12.32
N ALA A 159 -3.67 -28.83 -11.47
CA ALA A 159 -4.00 -29.06 -10.09
C ALA A 159 -3.10 -28.26 -9.16
N LEU A 160 -3.69 -27.69 -8.12
CA LEU A 160 -3.00 -27.03 -7.03
C LEU A 160 -2.68 -28.06 -5.94
N GLY A 161 -1.41 -28.19 -5.58
CA GLY A 161 -0.97 -28.97 -4.43
C GLY A 161 -1.05 -28.18 -3.12
N LYS A 162 -0.49 -28.75 -2.05
CA LYS A 162 -0.45 -28.11 -0.73
C LYS A 162 0.51 -26.91 -0.75
N ILE A 163 -0.02 -25.71 -0.50
CA ILE A 163 0.79 -24.49 -0.37
C ILE A 163 1.56 -24.54 0.94
N VAL A 164 2.86 -24.26 0.89
CA VAL A 164 3.74 -24.22 2.05
C VAL A 164 4.33 -22.81 2.18
N LEU A 165 4.28 -22.27 3.40
CA LEU A 165 4.87 -20.98 3.76
C LEU A 165 6.03 -21.20 4.71
N ASN A 166 7.15 -20.52 4.47
CA ASN A 166 8.32 -20.57 5.32
C ASN A 166 8.89 -19.15 5.56
N PRO A 167 8.83 -18.65 6.82
CA PRO A 167 8.17 -19.25 7.97
C PRO A 167 6.64 -19.16 7.88
N SER A 168 5.94 -20.03 8.59
CA SER A 168 4.47 -19.99 8.72
C SER A 168 3.97 -18.98 9.75
N THR A 169 4.87 -18.34 10.51
CA THR A 169 4.59 -17.31 11.51
C THR A 169 5.53 -16.14 11.33
N ILE A 170 5.08 -14.94 11.66
CA ILE A 170 5.90 -13.73 11.70
C ILE A 170 5.72 -13.05 13.06
N ARG A 171 6.78 -12.36 13.50
CA ARG A 171 6.73 -11.49 14.67
C ARG A 171 6.33 -10.09 14.20
N ILE A 172 5.33 -9.50 14.86
CA ILE A 172 4.91 -8.13 14.63
C ILE A 172 5.20 -7.32 15.89
N GLN A 173 5.66 -6.07 15.71
CA GLN A 173 5.95 -5.15 16.80
C GLN A 173 5.33 -3.78 16.49
N GLY A 174 4.65 -3.21 17.49
CA GLY A 174 3.99 -1.91 17.33
C GLY A 174 3.17 -1.53 18.55
N PRO A 175 2.37 -0.45 18.45
CA PRO A 175 1.46 -0.02 19.51
C PRO A 175 0.43 -1.10 19.85
N HIS A 176 0.18 -1.30 21.15
CA HIS A 176 -0.76 -2.31 21.66
C HIS A 176 -2.16 -2.17 21.04
N THR A 177 -2.69 -0.94 20.96
CA THR A 177 -4.01 -0.68 20.37
C THR A 177 -4.13 -1.10 18.91
N ILE A 178 -3.03 -1.07 18.17
CA ILE A 178 -2.98 -1.53 16.77
C ILE A 178 -2.81 -3.05 16.72
N LEU A 179 -1.90 -3.59 17.53
CA LEU A 179 -1.65 -5.03 17.57
C LEU A 179 -2.88 -5.83 18.02
N SER A 180 -3.72 -5.27 18.91
CA SER A 180 -4.95 -5.92 19.37
C SER A 180 -5.99 -6.14 18.27
N GLN A 181 -5.96 -5.33 17.21
CA GLN A 181 -6.85 -5.46 16.04
C GLN A 181 -6.36 -6.50 15.03
N ILE A 182 -5.09 -6.92 15.14
CA ILE A 182 -4.49 -7.88 14.20
C ILE A 182 -4.75 -9.30 14.70
N THR A 183 -5.46 -10.11 13.93
CA THR A 183 -5.72 -11.51 14.24
C THR A 183 -4.76 -12.46 13.53
N GLY A 184 -4.18 -12.05 12.41
CA GLY A 184 -3.26 -12.85 11.62
C GLY A 184 -2.67 -12.09 10.46
N ALA A 185 -1.98 -12.81 9.59
CA ALA A 185 -1.45 -12.30 8.35
C ALA A 185 -1.81 -13.23 7.19
N SER A 186 -1.91 -12.71 5.98
CA SER A 186 -2.14 -13.53 4.80
C SER A 186 -1.24 -13.10 3.64
N VAL A 187 -0.93 -14.07 2.76
CA VAL A 187 -0.25 -13.82 1.50
C VAL A 187 -1.27 -13.97 0.38
N PRO A 188 -1.64 -12.90 -0.33
CA PRO A 188 -2.56 -12.99 -1.46
C PRO A 188 -1.86 -13.63 -2.65
N LEU A 189 -2.45 -14.71 -3.18
CA LEU A 189 -1.94 -15.48 -4.32
C LEU A 189 -2.97 -15.47 -5.45
N ASN A 190 -2.54 -14.99 -6.62
CA ASN A 190 -3.32 -15.06 -7.84
C ASN A 190 -2.65 -16.06 -8.78
N LEU A 191 -3.31 -17.19 -9.04
CA LEU A 191 -2.79 -18.28 -9.84
C LEU A 191 -3.45 -18.41 -11.22
N SER A 192 -4.25 -17.42 -11.67
CA SER A 192 -5.04 -17.50 -12.91
C SER A 192 -4.25 -17.90 -14.16
N ASN A 193 -2.97 -17.55 -14.24
CA ASN A 193 -2.10 -17.82 -15.39
C ASN A 193 -0.89 -18.68 -15.04
N VAL A 194 -0.93 -19.36 -13.90
CA VAL A 194 0.21 -20.12 -13.40
C VAL A 194 0.05 -21.60 -13.79
N THR A 195 1.00 -22.09 -14.58
CA THR A 195 1.01 -23.48 -15.10
C THR A 195 2.18 -24.32 -14.56
N ALA A 196 3.05 -23.71 -13.74
CA ALA A 196 4.21 -24.36 -13.13
C ALA A 196 4.29 -24.00 -11.64
N THR A 197 5.02 -24.82 -10.88
CA THR A 197 5.31 -24.57 -9.47
C THR A 197 5.95 -23.19 -9.27
N ILE A 198 5.51 -22.46 -8.24
CA ILE A 198 6.05 -21.17 -7.81
C ILE A 198 6.85 -21.36 -6.54
N ASP A 199 8.05 -20.76 -6.50
CA ASP A 199 8.90 -20.60 -5.33
C ASP A 199 9.34 -19.15 -5.24
N ASN A 200 8.53 -18.30 -4.57
CA ASN A 200 8.79 -16.87 -4.48
C ASN A 200 8.59 -16.34 -3.07
N SER A 201 9.24 -15.21 -2.77
CA SER A 201 9.03 -14.47 -1.53
C SER A 201 7.95 -13.41 -1.69
N TYR A 202 7.03 -13.35 -0.73
CA TYR A 202 5.91 -12.42 -0.70
C TYR A 202 5.88 -11.67 0.62
N LYS A 203 5.45 -10.41 0.58
CA LYS A 203 5.20 -9.61 1.77
C LYS A 203 3.83 -9.97 2.35
N PRO A 204 3.74 -10.40 3.61
CA PRO A 204 2.47 -10.69 4.26
C PRO A 204 1.64 -9.42 4.44
N VAL A 205 0.32 -9.56 4.36
CA VAL A 205 -0.67 -8.50 4.61
C VAL A 205 -1.35 -8.82 5.94
N LEU A 206 -1.30 -7.88 6.88
CA LEU A 206 -1.93 -8.02 8.18
C LEU A 206 -3.46 -7.97 8.05
N ARG A 207 -4.15 -8.80 8.83
CA ARG A 207 -5.59 -8.98 8.79
C ARG A 207 -6.23 -8.67 10.13
N ASP A 208 -7.39 -8.04 10.11
CA ASP A 208 -8.26 -7.84 11.27
C ASP A 208 -9.12 -9.07 11.55
N GLY A 209 -9.93 -9.01 12.61
CA GLY A 209 -10.85 -10.10 13.00
C GLY A 209 -11.97 -10.38 12.00
N GLN A 210 -12.20 -9.52 11.02
CA GLN A 210 -13.18 -9.68 9.95
C GLN A 210 -12.54 -10.13 8.62
N GLY A 211 -11.23 -10.35 8.62
CA GLY A 211 -10.47 -10.73 7.42
C GLY A 211 -10.13 -9.57 6.49
N GLY A 212 -10.42 -8.33 6.88
CA GLY A 212 -10.06 -7.13 6.16
C GLY A 212 -8.55 -6.87 6.20
N SER A 213 -8.01 -6.20 5.17
CA SER A 213 -6.60 -5.79 5.19
C SER A 213 -6.43 -4.47 5.95
N LEU A 214 -5.57 -4.48 6.96
CA LEU A 214 -5.24 -3.29 7.73
C LEU A 214 -4.17 -2.44 7.00
N LYS A 215 -4.52 -1.20 6.65
CA LYS A 215 -3.59 -0.22 6.09
C LYS A 215 -2.88 0.54 7.23
N ILE A 216 -1.97 -0.16 7.93
CA ILE A 216 -1.18 0.37 9.06
C ILE A 216 0.29 0.53 8.70
N ALA A 217 0.56 0.96 7.46
CA ALA A 217 1.92 1.14 6.96
C ALA A 217 2.75 2.06 7.88
N GLY A 218 3.92 1.59 8.27
CA GLY A 218 4.87 2.33 9.11
C GLY A 218 4.60 2.29 10.62
N GLN A 219 3.46 1.80 11.08
CA GLN A 219 3.12 1.73 12.51
C GLN A 219 3.45 0.37 13.15
N VAL A 220 3.56 -0.66 12.33
CA VAL A 220 3.88 -2.03 12.76
C VAL A 220 5.09 -2.53 11.98
N GLN A 221 6.09 -2.98 12.69
CA GLN A 221 7.25 -3.67 12.13
C GLN A 221 6.96 -5.16 12.04
N MET A 222 7.40 -5.80 10.96
CA MET A 222 7.25 -7.24 10.73
C MET A 222 8.62 -7.88 10.60
N ASP A 223 8.82 -9.00 11.26
CA ASP A 223 10.03 -9.81 11.19
C ASP A 223 9.68 -11.30 11.06
N PRO A 224 10.04 -11.95 9.95
CA PRO A 224 10.63 -11.39 8.72
C PRO A 224 9.63 -10.52 7.93
N THR A 225 10.16 -9.62 7.11
CA THR A 225 9.35 -8.75 6.25
C THR A 225 8.76 -9.46 5.03
N GLN A 226 9.30 -10.62 4.69
CA GLN A 226 8.88 -11.46 3.58
C GLN A 226 8.82 -12.93 4.03
N VAL A 227 7.91 -13.67 3.40
CA VAL A 227 7.72 -15.11 3.63
C VAL A 227 7.88 -15.82 2.30
N GLN A 228 8.70 -16.88 2.29
CA GLN A 228 8.84 -17.74 1.12
C GLN A 228 7.60 -18.61 0.98
N VAL A 229 7.05 -18.65 -0.24
CA VAL A 229 5.83 -19.39 -0.55
C VAL A 229 6.14 -20.39 -1.65
N HIS A 230 5.94 -21.67 -1.35
CA HIS A 230 6.01 -22.77 -2.30
C HIS A 230 4.59 -23.17 -2.69
N VAL A 231 4.26 -23.02 -3.98
CA VAL A 231 2.95 -23.33 -4.55
C VAL A 231 3.15 -24.43 -5.61
N PRO A 232 2.97 -25.72 -5.28
CA PRO A 232 3.11 -26.78 -6.26
C PRO A 232 1.92 -26.80 -7.21
N ILE A 233 2.22 -26.72 -8.51
CA ILE A 233 1.24 -26.81 -9.58
C ILE A 233 1.67 -27.93 -10.53
N SER A 234 0.76 -28.86 -10.79
CA SER A 234 0.97 -29.99 -11.69
C SER A 234 -0.11 -30.06 -12.76
N ALA A 235 0.26 -30.49 -13.96
CA ALA A 235 -0.71 -30.75 -15.01
C ALA A 235 -1.61 -31.93 -14.62
N LEU A 236 -2.92 -31.76 -14.74
CA LEU A 236 -3.88 -32.86 -14.60
C LEU A 236 -3.76 -33.80 -15.80
N SER A 237 -3.60 -35.08 -15.50
CA SER A 237 -3.58 -36.15 -16.51
C SER A 237 -4.82 -37.01 -16.36
N SER A 238 -5.58 -37.13 -17.43
CA SER A 238 -6.77 -37.97 -17.49
C SER A 238 -6.65 -39.03 -18.55
N LEU A 239 -7.45 -40.08 -18.47
CA LEU A 239 -7.51 -41.17 -19.43
C LEU A 239 -8.86 -41.11 -20.19
N LYS A 240 -8.83 -41.34 -21.51
CA LYS A 240 -10.03 -41.44 -22.34
C LYS A 240 -9.84 -42.57 -23.37
N SER A 241 -10.85 -43.43 -23.51
CA SER A 241 -10.90 -44.38 -24.58
C SER A 241 -11.25 -43.72 -25.90
N LEU A 242 -10.43 -43.88 -26.91
CA LEU A 242 -10.63 -43.32 -28.25
C LEU A 242 -10.77 -44.45 -29.28
N PRO A 243 -11.83 -44.46 -30.12
CA PRO A 243 -11.94 -45.39 -31.23
C PRO A 243 -10.85 -45.11 -32.25
N VAL A 244 -10.33 -46.18 -32.84
CA VAL A 244 -9.30 -46.10 -33.88
C VAL A 244 -9.96 -45.96 -35.23
N LEU A 245 -9.73 -44.79 -35.88
CA LEU A 245 -10.19 -44.52 -37.26
C LEU A 245 -9.08 -44.74 -38.25
N VAL A 246 -9.37 -45.51 -39.31
CA VAL A 246 -8.45 -45.83 -40.37
C VAL A 246 -8.85 -45.19 -41.68
N PRO A 247 -8.14 -44.14 -42.12
CA PRO A 247 -8.36 -43.56 -43.44
C PRO A 247 -7.94 -44.56 -44.53
N LEU A 248 -8.78 -44.76 -45.53
CA LEU A 248 -8.43 -45.55 -46.73
C LEU A 248 -8.02 -44.58 -47.83
N SER A 249 -7.03 -44.98 -48.62
CA SER A 249 -6.55 -44.24 -49.77
C SER A 249 -6.60 -45.11 -51.03
N GLY A 250 -7.19 -44.58 -52.11
CA GLY A 250 -7.38 -45.26 -53.37
C GLY A 250 -8.68 -46.08 -53.44
N GLN A 251 -8.84 -46.88 -54.52
CA GLN A 251 -9.99 -47.73 -54.77
C GLN A 251 -9.57 -49.17 -55.01
N ALA A 252 -10.41 -50.13 -54.60
CA ALA A 252 -10.23 -51.52 -54.96
C ALA A 252 -10.23 -51.71 -56.51
N LYS A 253 -9.70 -52.82 -57.04
CA LYS A 253 -9.74 -53.06 -58.43
C LYS A 253 -11.17 -53.08 -58.99
N ALA A 254 -11.36 -52.59 -60.20
CA ALA A 254 -12.65 -52.69 -60.89
C ALA A 254 -13.24 -54.09 -60.81
N GLY A 255 -14.53 -54.22 -60.43
CA GLY A 255 -15.19 -55.52 -60.20
C GLY A 255 -15.07 -56.05 -58.74
N TYR A 256 -14.41 -55.32 -57.85
CA TYR A 256 -14.28 -55.65 -56.42
C TYR A 256 -14.75 -54.53 -55.53
N ARG A 257 -15.26 -54.92 -54.36
CA ARG A 257 -15.72 -53.94 -53.32
C ARG A 257 -15.13 -54.28 -51.95
N ILE A 258 -14.96 -53.27 -51.14
CA ILE A 258 -14.61 -53.43 -49.73
C ILE A 258 -15.88 -53.79 -48.96
N VAL A 259 -15.88 -54.94 -48.23
CA VAL A 259 -17.03 -55.45 -47.51
C VAL A 259 -16.86 -55.35 -45.99
N SER A 260 -15.66 -55.25 -45.50
CA SER A 260 -15.40 -55.10 -44.05
C SER A 260 -14.11 -54.37 -43.81
N LEU A 261 -14.05 -53.65 -42.70
CA LEU A 261 -12.85 -53.03 -42.15
C LEU A 261 -12.84 -53.34 -40.65
N ILE A 262 -11.87 -54.13 -40.22
CA ILE A 262 -11.71 -54.56 -38.84
C ILE A 262 -10.39 -54.07 -38.34
N THR A 263 -10.36 -53.34 -37.18
CA THR A 263 -9.17 -52.86 -36.52
C THR A 263 -8.93 -53.59 -35.22
N ASN A 264 -7.69 -53.93 -34.94
CA ASN A 264 -7.28 -54.54 -33.68
C ASN A 264 -6.05 -53.83 -33.13
N PRO A 265 -6.17 -53.09 -32.00
CA PRO A 265 -7.39 -52.88 -31.22
C PRO A 265 -8.40 -51.89 -31.89
N GLN A 266 -9.69 -52.05 -31.58
CA GLN A 266 -10.74 -51.13 -32.08
C GLN A 266 -10.76 -49.77 -31.35
N SER A 267 -10.23 -49.73 -30.12
CA SER A 267 -10.06 -48.50 -29.32
C SER A 267 -8.74 -48.57 -28.57
N ILE A 268 -8.22 -47.40 -28.25
CA ILE A 268 -7.03 -47.23 -27.43
C ILE A 268 -7.30 -46.30 -26.26
N THR A 269 -6.57 -46.48 -25.17
CA THR A 269 -6.58 -45.53 -24.05
C THR A 269 -5.55 -44.46 -24.29
N ALA A 270 -6.02 -43.22 -24.45
CA ALA A 270 -5.19 -42.03 -24.54
C ALA A 270 -5.09 -41.35 -23.19
N GLN A 271 -3.92 -40.87 -22.85
CA GLN A 271 -3.59 -40.08 -21.65
C GLN A 271 -3.20 -38.66 -22.06
N GLY A 272 -3.69 -37.67 -21.30
CA GLY A 272 -3.34 -36.29 -21.52
C GLY A 272 -4.15 -35.31 -20.69
N SER A 273 -4.02 -34.02 -20.96
CA SER A 273 -4.80 -33.01 -20.25
C SER A 273 -6.31 -33.16 -20.57
N PRO A 274 -7.21 -32.84 -19.59
CA PRO A 274 -8.67 -32.91 -19.81
C PRO A 274 -9.11 -32.10 -21.03
N THR A 275 -8.49 -30.95 -21.26
CA THR A 275 -8.76 -30.06 -22.42
C THR A 275 -8.34 -30.65 -23.75
N ALA A 276 -7.24 -31.38 -23.81
CA ALA A 276 -6.79 -32.06 -25.03
C ALA A 276 -7.69 -33.28 -25.33
N LEU A 277 -8.03 -34.04 -24.30
CA LEU A 277 -8.92 -35.19 -24.41
C LEU A 277 -10.36 -34.84 -24.79
N SER A 278 -10.89 -33.70 -24.30
CA SER A 278 -12.25 -33.23 -24.66
C SER A 278 -12.36 -32.86 -26.14
N LYS A 279 -11.30 -32.34 -26.73
CA LYS A 279 -11.22 -31.95 -28.16
C LYS A 279 -10.97 -33.11 -29.10
N THR A 280 -10.58 -34.29 -28.56
CA THR A 280 -10.22 -35.45 -29.36
C THR A 280 -11.27 -36.55 -29.21
N ASN A 281 -11.92 -36.92 -30.33
CA ASN A 281 -12.97 -37.94 -30.34
C ASN A 281 -12.54 -39.27 -30.92
N SER A 282 -11.37 -39.33 -31.58
CA SER A 282 -10.85 -40.54 -32.21
C SER A 282 -9.32 -40.50 -32.36
N ALA A 283 -8.70 -41.65 -32.42
CA ALA A 283 -7.31 -41.82 -32.78
C ALA A 283 -7.21 -42.14 -34.27
N ILE A 284 -6.49 -41.35 -35.04
CA ILE A 284 -6.35 -41.49 -36.49
C ILE A 284 -5.07 -42.27 -36.80
N THR A 285 -5.17 -43.23 -37.70
CA THR A 285 -3.99 -43.98 -38.18
C THR A 285 -3.39 -43.38 -39.44
N THR A 286 -2.21 -43.88 -39.81
CA THR A 286 -1.67 -43.71 -41.18
C THR A 286 -2.64 -44.31 -42.20
N PRO A 287 -2.85 -43.65 -43.38
CA PRO A 287 -3.75 -44.18 -44.42
C PRO A 287 -3.31 -45.55 -44.94
N VAL A 288 -4.32 -46.40 -45.19
CA VAL A 288 -4.09 -47.72 -45.84
C VAL A 288 -4.42 -47.62 -47.33
N HIS A 289 -3.44 -47.96 -48.17
CA HIS A 289 -3.63 -47.97 -49.64
C HIS A 289 -4.33 -49.23 -50.09
N VAL A 290 -5.49 -49.08 -50.73
CA VAL A 290 -6.30 -50.19 -51.26
C VAL A 290 -6.30 -50.24 -52.77
N THR A 291 -5.55 -49.37 -53.44
CA THR A 291 -5.50 -49.27 -54.90
C THR A 291 -5.13 -50.60 -55.58
N GLY A 292 -6.00 -51.07 -56.48
CA GLY A 292 -5.80 -52.25 -57.27
C GLY A 292 -5.85 -53.60 -56.53
N ARG A 293 -6.17 -53.62 -55.25
CA ARG A 293 -6.30 -54.82 -54.43
C ARG A 293 -7.52 -55.68 -54.85
N LYS A 294 -7.34 -57.02 -54.86
CA LYS A 294 -8.36 -58.02 -55.27
C LYS A 294 -8.78 -58.94 -54.13
N ALA A 295 -7.96 -59.04 -53.07
CA ALA A 295 -8.15 -60.02 -52.01
C ALA A 295 -8.07 -59.31 -50.63
N THR A 296 -8.69 -59.92 -49.60
CA THR A 296 -8.56 -59.53 -48.21
C THR A 296 -7.11 -59.51 -47.76
N PHE A 297 -6.69 -58.47 -47.04
CA PHE A 297 -5.33 -58.37 -46.55
C PHE A 297 -5.33 -57.68 -45.20
N THR A 298 -4.27 -57.86 -44.42
CA THR A 298 -4.01 -57.22 -43.17
C THR A 298 -2.79 -56.31 -43.29
N ALA A 299 -2.93 -55.06 -42.77
CA ALA A 299 -1.86 -54.08 -42.74
C ALA A 299 -1.62 -53.60 -41.30
N ARG A 300 -0.36 -53.41 -40.93
CA ARG A 300 0.01 -52.74 -39.69
C ARG A 300 0.07 -51.23 -39.95
N VAL A 301 -0.65 -50.43 -39.15
CA VAL A 301 -0.72 -48.98 -39.25
C VAL A 301 -0.24 -48.32 -37.98
N GLN A 302 0.35 -47.16 -38.09
CA GLN A 302 0.74 -46.37 -36.94
C GLN A 302 -0.41 -45.47 -36.51
N ILE A 303 -0.62 -45.38 -35.21
CA ILE A 303 -1.62 -44.51 -34.60
C ILE A 303 -1.00 -43.13 -34.39
N ARG A 304 -1.67 -42.07 -34.82
CA ARG A 304 -1.27 -40.69 -34.67
C ARG A 304 -2.25 -40.00 -33.73
N LEU A 305 -1.72 -39.49 -32.61
CA LEU A 305 -2.45 -38.70 -31.66
C LEU A 305 -2.08 -37.20 -31.79
N PRO A 306 -2.99 -36.28 -31.51
CA PRO A 306 -2.69 -34.86 -31.42
C PRO A 306 -1.61 -34.54 -30.36
N LYS A 307 -0.93 -33.42 -30.51
CA LYS A 307 0.03 -32.94 -29.50
C LYS A 307 -0.58 -32.86 -28.13
N GLY A 308 0.13 -33.30 -27.09
CA GLY A 308 -0.33 -33.32 -25.70
C GLY A 308 -1.14 -34.55 -25.30
N LEU A 309 -1.32 -35.55 -26.21
CA LEU A 309 -1.86 -36.87 -25.92
C LEU A 309 -0.81 -37.96 -26.15
N SER A 310 -0.84 -38.96 -25.29
CA SER A 310 0.02 -40.16 -25.40
C SER A 310 -0.82 -41.43 -25.22
N SER A 311 -0.37 -42.53 -25.75
CA SER A 311 -0.95 -43.85 -25.56
C SER A 311 0.14 -44.91 -25.50
N GLY A 312 -0.07 -45.94 -24.68
CA GLY A 312 0.82 -47.14 -24.66
C GLY A 312 0.73 -47.94 -25.93
N THR A 313 -0.34 -47.79 -26.73
CA THR A 313 -0.54 -48.49 -28.02
C THR A 313 -0.24 -47.51 -29.16
N THR A 314 0.84 -47.81 -29.93
CA THR A 314 1.30 -46.94 -31.02
C THR A 314 0.98 -47.48 -32.42
N SER A 315 0.48 -48.72 -32.54
CA SER A 315 0.14 -49.34 -33.82
C SER A 315 -1.11 -50.21 -33.67
N ALA A 316 -1.78 -50.41 -34.78
CA ALA A 316 -2.93 -51.32 -34.91
C ALA A 316 -2.81 -52.19 -36.16
N PHE A 317 -3.43 -53.35 -36.13
CA PHE A 317 -3.60 -54.18 -37.31
C PHE A 317 -4.97 -53.90 -37.91
N VAL A 318 -5.02 -53.67 -39.22
CA VAL A 318 -6.24 -53.39 -39.95
C VAL A 318 -6.44 -54.47 -40.98
N THR A 319 -7.53 -55.23 -40.86
CA THR A 319 -7.95 -56.22 -41.83
C THR A 319 -9.02 -55.64 -42.72
N ILE A 320 -8.77 -55.57 -44.02
CA ILE A 320 -9.70 -55.04 -45.04
C ILE A 320 -10.20 -56.21 -45.87
N GLY A 321 -11.51 -56.51 -45.73
CA GLY A 321 -12.17 -57.52 -46.49
C GLY A 321 -12.57 -57.03 -47.88
N ILE A 322 -12.08 -57.72 -48.95
CA ILE A 322 -12.35 -57.34 -50.31
C ILE A 322 -13.00 -58.55 -50.98
N GLN A 323 -14.12 -58.36 -51.69
CA GLN A 323 -14.83 -59.40 -52.41
C GLN A 323 -15.20 -58.95 -53.84
N PRO A 324 -15.33 -59.90 -54.82
CA PRO A 324 -15.84 -59.55 -56.11
C PRO A 324 -17.29 -59.08 -56.06
N ILE A 325 -17.66 -58.13 -56.92
CA ILE A 325 -19.06 -57.71 -57.10
C ILE A 325 -19.71 -58.84 -57.87
N LYS A 326 -20.66 -59.56 -57.26
CA LYS A 326 -21.52 -60.50 -57.99
C LYS A 326 -22.46 -59.67 -58.85
N THR A 327 -22.16 -59.70 -60.18
CA THR A 327 -23.13 -59.27 -61.23
C THR A 327 -24.25 -60.27 -61.25
N LYS A 328 -25.45 -59.83 -61.00
CA LYS A 328 -26.69 -60.65 -61.13
C LYS A 328 -26.99 -60.81 -62.61
#